data_f43957a450d9d98175759c61aa3ce3d3
#
_entry.id   f43957a450d9d98175759c61aa3ce3d3
#
_cell.length_a   1.000
_cell.length_b   1.000
_cell.length_c   1.000
_cell.angle_alpha   90.00
_cell.angle_beta   90.00
_cell.angle_gamma   90.00
#
_symmetry.space_group_name_H-M   'P 1'
#
loop_
_entity.id
_entity.type
_entity.pdbx_description
1 polymer ?
#
loop_
_entity_poly.entity_id
_entity_poly.type
_entity_poly.pdbx_seq_one_letter_code
_entity_poly.pdbx_strand_id
1 'polypeptide(L)'
;NSFLPNEVAREDVAQRNYYEKHGSVLLVDYVQKELEKKERIVVETEHWVAVVPYWAVWPFETLLLPKVHVKRLTELTDTQAKDLAVILKKLATKYDNLFETSFPYSMGFHAAPFNGEDNEHWQLHAHFYPPLLRSATVRKFMVGYEMLGESQRDLTAEQAAERLRALSEVHYKER
;
A
#
# COMPACT_ATOMS: atom_id res chain seq x y z
N ASN A 1 -7.06 10.74 20.50
CA ASN A 1 -5.97 11.73 20.59
C ASN A 1 -6.35 13.00 19.85
N SER A 2 -6.11 14.16 20.47
CA SER A 2 -6.27 15.48 19.83
C SER A 2 -5.12 15.86 18.89
N PHE A 3 -4.09 15.02 18.78
CA PHE A 3 -2.94 15.21 17.92
C PHE A 3 -2.86 14.11 16.86
N LEU A 4 -2.75 14.49 15.59
CA LEU A 4 -2.49 13.59 14.47
C LEU A 4 -1.05 13.75 14.01
N PRO A 5 -0.34 12.66 13.69
CA PRO A 5 0.95 12.75 12.98
C PRO A 5 0.79 13.45 11.63
N ASN A 6 1.84 14.13 11.19
CA ASN A 6 1.80 14.99 10.00
C ASN A 6 1.33 14.26 8.73
N GLU A 7 1.78 13.03 8.52
CA GLU A 7 1.42 12.28 7.29
C GLU A 7 -0.07 11.92 7.28
N VAL A 8 -0.60 11.43 8.39
CA VAL A 8 -2.04 11.13 8.52
C VAL A 8 -2.90 12.39 8.34
N ALA A 9 -2.45 13.54 8.87
CA ALA A 9 -3.14 14.81 8.69
C ALA A 9 -3.12 15.28 7.22
N ARG A 10 -2.01 15.08 6.49
CA ARG A 10 -1.91 15.38 5.06
C ARG A 10 -2.81 14.48 4.22
N GLU A 11 -2.86 13.20 4.56
CA GLU A 11 -3.77 12.25 3.90
C GLU A 11 -5.24 12.63 4.11
N ASP A 12 -5.64 12.99 5.34
CA ASP A 12 -7.00 13.47 5.62
C ASP A 12 -7.36 14.67 4.75
N VAL A 13 -6.50 15.67 4.71
CA VAL A 13 -6.72 16.88 3.89
C VAL A 13 -6.82 16.53 2.41
N ALA A 14 -5.94 15.66 1.90
CA ALA A 14 -5.94 15.29 0.48
C ALA A 14 -7.20 14.51 0.10
N GLN A 15 -7.61 13.53 0.92
CA GLN A 15 -8.82 12.73 0.68
C GLN A 15 -10.08 13.59 0.81
N ARG A 16 -10.16 14.50 1.80
CA ARG A 16 -11.28 15.42 2.01
C ARG A 16 -11.43 16.38 0.83
N ASN A 17 -10.37 17.06 0.42
CA ASN A 17 -10.38 17.98 -0.72
C ASN A 17 -10.82 17.29 -2.01
N TYR A 18 -10.38 16.06 -2.21
CA TYR A 18 -10.81 15.27 -3.37
C TYR A 18 -12.31 14.97 -3.30
N TYR A 19 -12.78 14.51 -2.15
CA TYR A 19 -14.20 14.18 -1.93
C TYR A 19 -15.11 15.40 -2.12
N GLU A 20 -14.74 16.55 -1.57
CA GLU A 20 -15.47 17.81 -1.74
C GLU A 20 -15.53 18.26 -3.20
N LYS A 21 -14.45 18.02 -3.96
CA LYS A 21 -14.38 18.44 -5.37
C LYS A 21 -15.09 17.47 -6.31
N HIS A 22 -15.03 16.18 -6.06
CA HIS A 22 -15.44 15.13 -7.01
C HIS A 22 -16.69 14.36 -6.58
N GLY A 23 -17.11 14.45 -5.31
CA GLY A 23 -18.22 13.68 -4.75
C GLY A 23 -17.94 12.17 -4.65
N SER A 24 -16.67 11.77 -4.73
CA SER A 24 -16.22 10.38 -4.67
C SER A 24 -14.97 10.23 -3.81
N VAL A 25 -14.70 9.01 -3.36
CA VAL A 25 -13.57 8.72 -2.45
C VAL A 25 -12.29 8.51 -3.25
N LEU A 26 -11.27 9.32 -2.98
CA LEU A 26 -9.99 9.32 -3.72
C LEU A 26 -9.41 7.92 -3.94
N LEU A 27 -9.23 7.16 -2.86
CA LEU A 27 -8.57 5.85 -2.94
C LEU A 27 -9.48 4.75 -3.53
N VAL A 28 -10.80 4.91 -3.49
CA VAL A 28 -11.73 4.03 -4.20
C VAL A 28 -11.61 4.27 -5.71
N ASP A 29 -11.64 5.52 -6.16
CA ASP A 29 -11.46 5.85 -7.58
C ASP A 29 -10.08 5.42 -8.08
N TYR A 30 -9.06 5.55 -7.24
CA TYR A 30 -7.70 5.08 -7.54
C TYR A 30 -7.66 3.57 -7.76
N VAL A 31 -8.28 2.79 -6.85
CA VAL A 31 -8.38 1.32 -6.99
C VAL A 31 -9.05 0.94 -8.30
N GLN A 32 -10.15 1.59 -8.67
CA GLN A 32 -10.85 1.29 -9.93
C GLN A 32 -9.92 1.51 -11.14
N LYS A 33 -9.17 2.61 -11.15
CA LYS A 33 -8.19 2.88 -12.23
C LYS A 33 -7.07 1.83 -12.29
N GLU A 34 -6.58 1.37 -11.15
CA GLU A 34 -5.56 0.32 -11.12
C GLU A 34 -6.11 -1.03 -11.59
N LEU A 35 -7.35 -1.37 -11.22
CA LEU A 35 -8.03 -2.58 -11.69
C LEU A 35 -8.30 -2.57 -13.19
N GLU A 36 -8.59 -1.40 -13.78
CA GLU A 36 -8.77 -1.22 -15.22
C GLU A 36 -7.44 -1.36 -15.98
N LYS A 37 -6.38 -0.66 -15.52
CA LYS A 37 -5.10 -0.59 -16.21
C LYS A 37 -4.21 -1.80 -15.96
N LYS A 38 -4.26 -2.37 -14.75
CA LYS A 38 -3.45 -3.51 -14.29
C LYS A 38 -1.94 -3.33 -14.39
N GLU A 39 -1.47 -2.08 -14.43
CA GLU A 39 -0.04 -1.78 -14.59
C GLU A 39 0.73 -1.96 -13.28
N ARG A 40 0.15 -1.54 -12.14
CA ARG A 40 0.81 -1.48 -10.83
C ARG A 40 0.27 -2.47 -9.80
N ILE A 41 -0.60 -3.39 -10.20
CA ILE A 41 -1.11 -4.45 -9.32
C ILE A 41 -0.01 -5.49 -9.07
N VAL A 42 0.19 -5.81 -7.79
CA VAL A 42 1.11 -6.86 -7.31
C VAL A 42 0.37 -8.15 -7.01
N VAL A 43 -0.69 -8.04 -6.21
CA VAL A 43 -1.57 -9.16 -5.81
C VAL A 43 -3.00 -8.66 -5.80
N GLU A 44 -3.90 -9.49 -6.27
CA GLU A 44 -5.33 -9.27 -6.25
C GLU A 44 -6.05 -10.49 -5.67
N THR A 45 -7.04 -10.28 -4.83
CA THR A 45 -7.96 -11.28 -4.31
C THR A 45 -9.41 -10.83 -4.55
N GLU A 46 -10.38 -11.54 -4.02
CA GLU A 46 -11.79 -11.20 -4.23
C GLU A 46 -12.12 -9.79 -3.71
N HIS A 47 -11.69 -9.46 -2.50
CA HIS A 47 -12.06 -8.20 -1.83
C HIS A 47 -10.93 -7.18 -1.71
N TRP A 48 -9.67 -7.57 -1.97
CA TRP A 48 -8.50 -6.72 -1.73
C TRP A 48 -7.59 -6.64 -2.95
N VAL A 49 -6.83 -5.56 -3.02
CA VAL A 49 -5.76 -5.37 -4.00
C VAL A 49 -4.53 -4.76 -3.34
N ALA A 50 -3.36 -5.28 -3.65
CA ALA A 50 -2.07 -4.68 -3.31
C ALA A 50 -1.44 -4.11 -4.58
N VAL A 51 -1.07 -2.84 -4.55
CA VAL A 51 -0.47 -2.12 -5.68
C VAL A 51 0.85 -1.47 -5.27
N VAL A 52 1.75 -1.25 -6.20
CA VAL A 52 2.79 -0.23 -6.03
C VAL A 52 2.16 1.11 -6.43
N PRO A 53 1.93 2.05 -5.49
CA PRO A 53 1.17 3.24 -5.82
C PRO A 53 1.92 4.10 -6.85
N TYR A 54 1.15 4.80 -7.72
CA TYR A 54 1.71 5.68 -8.75
C TYR A 54 2.73 6.69 -8.19
N TRP A 55 2.49 7.16 -6.98
CA TRP A 55 3.35 8.09 -6.27
C TRP A 55 4.46 7.41 -5.46
N ALA A 56 4.65 6.10 -5.58
CA ALA A 56 5.68 5.37 -4.85
C ALA A 56 7.06 6.01 -5.05
N VAL A 57 7.74 6.27 -3.96
CA VAL A 57 9.11 6.80 -3.92
C VAL A 57 10.06 5.72 -3.43
N TRP A 58 9.62 4.96 -2.42
CA TRP A 58 10.40 3.91 -1.82
C TRP A 58 10.36 2.66 -2.69
N PRO A 59 11.50 2.04 -3.05
CA PRO A 59 11.50 0.84 -3.86
C PRO A 59 10.68 -0.27 -3.21
N PHE A 60 9.81 -0.89 -4.01
CA PHE A 60 8.90 -1.95 -3.58
C PHE A 60 7.93 -1.57 -2.45
N GLU A 61 7.73 -0.27 -2.17
CA GLU A 61 6.61 0.09 -1.31
C GLU A 61 5.30 -0.39 -1.94
N THR A 62 4.38 -0.84 -1.12
CA THR A 62 3.05 -1.23 -1.60
C THR A 62 1.96 -0.61 -0.74
N LEU A 63 0.83 -0.38 -1.38
CA LEU A 63 -0.41 0.06 -0.78
C LEU A 63 -1.44 -1.06 -0.90
N LEU A 64 -2.00 -1.47 0.22
CA LEU A 64 -3.03 -2.50 0.30
C LEU A 64 -4.37 -1.85 0.57
N LEU A 65 -5.35 -2.14 -0.28
CA LEU A 65 -6.66 -1.48 -0.28
C LEU A 65 -7.79 -2.50 -0.43
N PRO A 66 -8.93 -2.33 0.26
CA PRO A 66 -10.15 -3.02 -0.12
C PRO A 66 -10.67 -2.46 -1.45
N LYS A 67 -11.30 -3.33 -2.26
CA LYS A 67 -11.85 -2.95 -3.58
C LYS A 67 -13.15 -2.15 -3.47
N VAL A 68 -13.77 -2.14 -2.30
CA VAL A 68 -14.98 -1.38 -2.00
C VAL A 68 -14.72 -0.36 -0.93
N HIS A 69 -15.60 0.63 -0.81
CA HIS A 69 -15.48 1.64 0.25
C HIS A 69 -15.66 1.02 1.63
N VAL A 70 -14.62 1.11 2.45
CA VAL A 70 -14.59 0.69 3.86
C VAL A 70 -13.75 1.71 4.62
N LYS A 71 -14.27 2.29 5.67
CA LYS A 71 -13.58 3.34 6.43
C LYS A 71 -12.67 2.80 7.53
N ARG A 72 -13.02 1.66 8.14
CA ARG A 72 -12.34 1.11 9.34
C ARG A 72 -12.27 -0.40 9.31
N LEU A 73 -11.29 -0.97 9.99
CA LEU A 73 -11.18 -2.43 10.17
C LEU A 73 -12.41 -3.05 10.84
N THR A 74 -13.08 -2.30 11.71
CA THR A 74 -14.30 -2.73 12.41
C THR A 74 -15.53 -2.84 11.50
N GLU A 75 -15.46 -2.31 10.30
CA GLU A 75 -16.54 -2.33 9.31
C GLU A 75 -16.39 -3.49 8.31
N LEU A 76 -15.29 -4.24 8.39
CA LEU A 76 -15.06 -5.41 7.53
C LEU A 76 -16.07 -6.52 7.84
N THR A 77 -16.60 -7.13 6.79
CA THR A 77 -17.32 -8.40 6.91
C THR A 77 -16.34 -9.55 7.21
N ASP A 78 -16.86 -10.66 7.72
CA ASP A 78 -16.04 -11.85 7.97
C ASP A 78 -15.32 -12.35 6.71
N THR A 79 -15.96 -12.26 5.55
CA THR A 79 -15.35 -12.64 4.26
C THR A 79 -14.22 -11.72 3.87
N GLN A 80 -14.39 -10.41 4.02
CA GLN A 80 -13.35 -9.41 3.77
C GLN A 80 -12.17 -9.57 4.73
N ALA A 81 -12.43 -9.87 6.01
CA ALA A 81 -11.38 -10.08 7.01
C ALA A 81 -10.58 -11.36 6.74
N LYS A 82 -11.23 -12.46 6.33
CA LYS A 82 -10.55 -13.69 5.91
C LYS A 82 -9.71 -13.47 4.66
N ASP A 83 -10.24 -12.77 3.68
CA ASP A 83 -9.54 -12.46 2.44
C ASP A 83 -8.36 -11.50 2.66
N LEU A 84 -8.46 -10.58 3.65
CA LEU A 84 -7.33 -9.78 4.11
C LEU A 84 -6.16 -10.65 4.56
N ALA A 85 -6.42 -11.70 5.34
CA ALA A 85 -5.37 -12.63 5.77
C ALA A 85 -4.72 -13.35 4.58
N VAL A 86 -5.51 -13.72 3.56
CA VAL A 86 -5.02 -14.34 2.34
C VAL A 86 -4.08 -13.42 1.58
N ILE A 87 -4.51 -12.17 1.31
CA ILE A 87 -3.68 -11.22 0.54
C ILE A 87 -2.42 -10.81 1.30
N LEU A 88 -2.49 -10.67 2.63
CA LEU A 88 -1.32 -10.39 3.47
C LEU A 88 -0.29 -11.52 3.37
N LYS A 89 -0.73 -12.79 3.44
CA LYS A 89 0.16 -13.95 3.27
C LYS A 89 0.82 -13.93 1.89
N LYS A 90 0.05 -13.72 0.83
CA LYS A 90 0.57 -13.66 -0.54
C LYS A 90 1.60 -12.53 -0.73
N LEU A 91 1.30 -11.34 -0.23
CA LEU A 91 2.19 -10.19 -0.33
C LEU A 91 3.50 -10.41 0.44
N ALA A 92 3.42 -10.91 1.69
CA ALA A 92 4.60 -11.23 2.48
C ALA A 92 5.46 -12.32 1.83
N THR A 93 4.83 -13.36 1.27
CA THR A 93 5.54 -14.41 0.51
C THR A 93 6.28 -13.83 -0.70
N LYS A 94 5.66 -12.92 -1.45
CA LYS A 94 6.34 -12.26 -2.58
C LYS A 94 7.51 -11.38 -2.12
N TYR A 95 7.38 -10.70 -1.00
CA TYR A 95 8.49 -9.95 -0.42
C TYR A 95 9.67 -10.86 -0.06
N ASP A 96 9.42 -11.96 0.64
CA ASP A 96 10.46 -12.92 0.99
C ASP A 96 11.12 -13.55 -0.26
N ASN A 97 10.31 -13.83 -1.29
CA ASN A 97 10.79 -14.37 -2.55
C ASN A 97 11.59 -13.38 -3.40
N LEU A 98 11.48 -12.07 -3.15
CA LEU A 98 12.14 -11.04 -3.96
C LEU A 98 13.67 -11.15 -3.95
N PHE A 99 14.23 -11.50 -2.79
CA PHE A 99 15.66 -11.71 -2.60
C PHE A 99 15.98 -13.03 -1.88
N GLU A 100 15.00 -13.95 -1.84
CA GLU A 100 15.11 -15.25 -1.16
C GLU A 100 15.64 -15.13 0.28
N THR A 101 15.08 -14.18 1.00
CA THR A 101 15.42 -13.88 2.41
C THR A 101 14.18 -13.44 3.16
N SER A 102 14.20 -13.52 4.49
CA SER A 102 13.21 -12.85 5.32
C SER A 102 13.27 -11.34 5.05
N PHE A 103 12.29 -10.82 4.33
CA PHE A 103 12.28 -9.45 3.82
C PHE A 103 11.69 -8.49 4.86
N PRO A 104 12.50 -7.62 5.47
CA PRO A 104 12.01 -6.69 6.47
C PRO A 104 11.13 -5.62 5.83
N TYR A 105 10.07 -5.22 6.52
CA TYR A 105 9.24 -4.08 6.15
C TYR A 105 8.65 -3.41 7.40
N SER A 106 8.33 -2.14 7.29
CA SER A 106 7.43 -1.45 8.21
C SER A 106 6.04 -1.41 7.57
N MET A 107 5.00 -1.67 8.35
CA MET A 107 3.64 -1.57 7.86
C MET A 107 2.73 -0.92 8.88
N GLY A 108 1.66 -0.30 8.40
CA GLY A 108 0.63 0.27 9.24
C GLY A 108 -0.68 0.46 8.48
N PHE A 109 -1.80 0.31 9.20
CA PHE A 109 -3.11 0.67 8.69
C PHE A 109 -3.44 2.12 9.00
N HIS A 110 -3.97 2.83 8.00
CA HIS A 110 -4.64 4.10 8.16
C HIS A 110 -6.15 3.91 7.97
N ALA A 111 -6.91 4.41 8.90
CA ALA A 111 -8.36 4.28 8.94
C ALA A 111 -9.00 5.60 9.37
N ALA A 112 -10.27 5.77 9.06
CA ALA A 112 -11.05 6.92 9.48
C ALA A 112 -10.97 7.11 11.01
N PRO A 113 -10.79 8.33 11.50
CA PRO A 113 -10.73 8.60 12.93
C PRO A 113 -12.06 8.33 13.64
N PHE A 114 -11.99 8.01 14.94
CA PHE A 114 -13.16 7.88 15.81
C PHE A 114 -13.41 9.22 16.53
N ASN A 115 -13.72 10.27 15.75
CA ASN A 115 -13.92 11.63 16.23
C ASN A 115 -15.39 12.05 16.32
N GLY A 116 -16.32 11.13 16.03
CA GLY A 116 -17.76 11.40 16.00
C GLY A 116 -18.26 12.01 14.69
N GLU A 117 -17.37 12.29 13.73
CA GLU A 117 -17.71 12.74 12.38
C GLU A 117 -17.92 11.55 11.45
N ASP A 118 -18.62 11.80 10.35
CA ASP A 118 -18.96 10.75 9.39
C ASP A 118 -17.74 10.21 8.62
N ASN A 119 -16.80 11.09 8.28
CA ASN A 119 -15.53 10.75 7.59
C ASN A 119 -15.72 9.95 6.29
N GLU A 120 -16.75 10.24 5.49
CA GLU A 120 -17.06 9.54 4.24
C GLU A 120 -15.95 9.64 3.19
N HIS A 121 -15.07 10.61 3.29
CA HIS A 121 -13.91 10.78 2.41
C HIS A 121 -12.79 9.76 2.65
N TRP A 122 -12.78 9.08 3.81
CA TRP A 122 -11.75 8.11 4.16
C TRP A 122 -11.96 6.75 3.52
N GLN A 123 -10.85 6.17 3.07
CA GLN A 123 -10.74 4.77 2.67
C GLN A 123 -9.71 4.08 3.55
N LEU A 124 -10.06 2.93 4.15
CA LEU A 124 -9.14 2.05 4.84
C LEU A 124 -8.02 1.60 3.88
N HIS A 125 -6.77 1.72 4.31
CA HIS A 125 -5.63 1.23 3.54
C HIS A 125 -4.46 0.88 4.46
N ALA A 126 -3.50 0.11 3.94
CA ALA A 126 -2.27 -0.18 4.65
C ALA A 126 -1.05 0.11 3.77
N HIS A 127 -0.06 0.74 4.37
CA HIS A 127 1.24 1.00 3.74
C HIS A 127 2.24 -0.07 4.12
N PHE A 128 3.10 -0.44 3.17
CA PHE A 128 4.26 -1.29 3.37
C PHE A 128 5.50 -0.59 2.84
N TYR A 129 6.49 -0.41 3.70
CA TYR A 129 7.76 0.27 3.39
C TYR A 129 8.93 -0.66 3.64
N PRO A 130 9.41 -1.41 2.64
CA PRO A 130 10.57 -2.27 2.77
C PRO A 130 11.88 -1.48 2.59
N PRO A 131 12.93 -1.74 3.39
CA PRO A 131 14.20 -1.03 3.28
C PRO A 131 15.16 -1.62 2.25
N LEU A 132 14.88 -2.83 1.72
CA LEU A 132 15.76 -3.50 0.77
C LEU A 132 15.44 -3.08 -0.67
N LEU A 133 16.48 -2.73 -1.43
CA LEU A 133 16.35 -2.23 -2.79
C LEU A 133 16.89 -3.21 -3.83
N ARG A 134 18.10 -3.73 -3.62
CA ARG A 134 18.84 -4.47 -4.65
C ARG A 134 19.28 -5.86 -4.25
N SER A 135 19.38 -6.11 -2.95
CA SER A 135 19.87 -7.37 -2.40
C SER A 135 19.33 -7.61 -0.99
N ALA A 136 19.55 -8.83 -0.48
CA ALA A 136 19.19 -9.22 0.87
C ALA A 136 19.86 -8.39 1.98
N THR A 137 21.01 -7.78 1.70
CA THR A 137 21.84 -7.12 2.71
C THR A 137 21.99 -5.61 2.52
N VAL A 138 21.76 -5.10 1.31
CA VAL A 138 21.91 -3.68 0.99
C VAL A 138 20.57 -2.95 1.21
N ARG A 139 20.50 -2.19 2.27
CA ARG A 139 19.33 -1.34 2.59
C ARG A 139 19.43 -0.01 1.85
N LYS A 140 18.28 0.54 1.45
CA LYS A 140 18.22 1.93 1.00
C LYS A 140 18.06 2.86 2.21
N PHE A 141 18.81 3.94 2.20
CA PHE A 141 18.65 5.03 3.16
C PHE A 141 18.38 6.34 2.40
N MET A 142 17.62 7.21 3.02
CA MET A 142 17.50 8.60 2.57
C MET A 142 18.77 9.33 2.99
N VAL A 143 19.57 9.72 2.00
CA VAL A 143 20.86 10.40 2.18
C VAL A 143 21.02 11.50 1.13
N GLY A 144 22.04 12.30 1.27
CA GLY A 144 22.50 13.26 0.27
C GLY A 144 21.39 14.00 -0.45
N TYR A 145 21.17 13.65 -1.69
CA TYR A 145 20.21 14.30 -2.58
C TYR A 145 18.77 14.26 -2.05
N GLU A 146 18.32 13.10 -1.52
CA GLU A 146 16.96 12.96 -1.00
C GLU A 146 16.69 13.86 0.23
N MET A 147 17.73 14.10 1.03
CA MET A 147 17.63 14.96 2.22
C MET A 147 17.76 16.45 1.89
N LEU A 148 18.47 16.80 0.82
CA LEU A 148 18.80 18.17 0.46
C LEU A 148 18.01 18.70 -0.75
N GLY A 149 17.54 17.82 -1.59
CA GLY A 149 16.80 18.14 -2.81
C GLY A 149 15.40 17.54 -2.80
N GLU A 150 15.25 16.38 -3.40
CA GLU A 150 13.95 15.70 -3.56
C GLU A 150 14.09 14.19 -3.51
N SER A 151 12.96 13.50 -3.31
CA SER A 151 12.92 12.05 -3.31
C SER A 151 13.30 11.47 -4.68
N GLN A 152 14.22 10.51 -4.69
CA GLN A 152 14.62 9.78 -5.90
C GLN A 152 13.86 8.47 -6.04
N ARG A 153 13.53 8.13 -7.28
CA ARG A 153 12.98 6.82 -7.65
C ARG A 153 14.06 5.98 -8.33
N ASP A 154 14.49 4.90 -7.67
CA ASP A 154 15.41 3.92 -8.27
C ASP A 154 14.71 2.98 -9.24
N LEU A 155 13.41 2.77 -9.05
CA LEU A 155 12.52 1.98 -9.89
C LEU A 155 11.24 2.75 -10.15
N THR A 156 10.64 2.58 -11.33
CA THR A 156 9.27 3.05 -11.53
C THR A 156 8.29 2.15 -10.77
N ALA A 157 7.11 2.68 -10.47
CA ALA A 157 6.05 1.92 -9.82
C ALA A 157 5.65 0.67 -10.63
N GLU A 158 5.62 0.80 -11.97
CA GLU A 158 5.31 -0.28 -12.91
C GLU A 158 6.38 -1.38 -12.89
N GLN A 159 7.66 -1.02 -12.93
CA GLN A 159 8.77 -1.97 -12.86
C GLN A 159 8.80 -2.73 -11.52
N ALA A 160 8.57 -2.03 -10.42
CA ALA A 160 8.50 -2.64 -9.10
C ALA A 160 7.31 -3.60 -8.99
N ALA A 161 6.13 -3.19 -9.48
CA ALA A 161 4.94 -4.03 -9.50
C ALA A 161 5.09 -5.27 -10.39
N GLU A 162 5.64 -5.11 -11.59
CA GLU A 162 5.93 -6.22 -12.50
C GLU A 162 6.86 -7.23 -11.84
N ARG A 163 7.95 -6.77 -11.24
CA ARG A 163 8.91 -7.64 -10.56
C ARG A 163 8.28 -8.39 -9.39
N LEU A 164 7.50 -7.72 -8.55
CA LEU A 164 6.79 -8.38 -7.43
C LEU A 164 5.71 -9.33 -7.94
N ARG A 165 4.93 -8.95 -8.94
CA ARG A 165 3.86 -9.76 -9.53
C ARG A 165 4.38 -11.07 -10.11
N ALA A 166 5.53 -11.05 -10.78
CA ALA A 166 6.17 -12.22 -11.39
C ALA A 166 6.64 -13.26 -10.37
N LEU A 167 6.77 -12.90 -9.08
CA LEU A 167 7.23 -13.83 -8.05
C LEU A 167 6.13 -14.84 -7.68
N SER A 168 6.59 -16.06 -7.33
CA SER A 168 5.72 -17.14 -6.85
C SER A 168 4.96 -16.75 -5.58
N GLU A 169 3.77 -17.31 -5.41
CA GLU A 169 3.00 -17.28 -4.16
C GLU A 169 3.35 -18.46 -3.22
N VAL A 170 4.26 -19.37 -3.67
CA VAL A 170 4.86 -20.39 -2.82
C VAL A 170 6.20 -19.84 -2.30
N HIS A 171 6.39 -19.95 -0.99
CA HIS A 171 7.58 -19.40 -0.32
C HIS A 171 8.86 -20.08 -0.83
N TYR A 172 9.97 -19.34 -0.98
CA TYR A 172 11.22 -19.86 -1.52
C TYR A 172 11.81 -21.06 -0.77
N LYS A 173 11.50 -21.21 0.53
CA LYS A 173 11.91 -22.36 1.34
C LYS A 173 11.05 -23.62 1.14
N GLU A 174 9.94 -23.49 0.42
CA GLU A 174 8.99 -24.58 0.14
C GLU A 174 9.07 -25.05 -1.32
N ARG A 175 10.03 -24.53 -2.07
CA ARG A 175 10.30 -24.85 -3.48
C ARG A 175 11.51 -25.76 -3.64
#